data_8d4d28a1edfedf62e895166b7f21f880
#
_entry.id   8d4d28a1edfedf62e895166b7f21f880
#
_cell.length_a   1.000
_cell.length_b   1.000
_cell.length_c   1.000
_cell.angle_alpha   90.00
_cell.angle_beta   90.00
_cell.angle_gamma   90.00
#
_symmetry.space_group_name_H-M   'P 1'
#
loop_
_entity.id
_entity.type
_entity.pdbx_description
1 polymer ?
#
loop_
_entity_poly.entity_id
_entity_poly.type
_entity_poly.pdbx_seq_one_letter_code
_entity_poly.pdbx_strand_id
1 'polypeptide(L)'
;MKKLIFASLCLAALVGCQDNKSKVDSAASAERDSLNKVIEQKDNEINDIMATFNQIEEGLKEISQAEGRISVARAGEGSSKNQRIAENMQFIQQTMQQNRELINKLKTQLRESTVNGEQLKKTIENLALQLEEKDKELMKLRAELDAKDIHIMDLDEKIANLNTNVSNLSEQNAQKTATINAQDKQLKILSLSRK
;
A
#
# COMPACT_ATOMS: atom_id res chain seq x y z
N MET A 1 -2.55 73.75 -61.57
CA MET A 1 -2.27 72.30 -61.64
C MET A 1 -1.36 71.78 -60.55
N LYS A 2 -0.51 72.53 -59.88
CA LYS A 2 0.38 72.05 -58.78
C LYS A 2 -0.31 71.78 -57.45
N LYS A 3 -1.48 72.33 -57.17
CA LYS A 3 -2.25 72.10 -55.90
C LYS A 3 -3.07 70.81 -55.90
N LEU A 4 -3.39 70.28 -57.09
CA LEU A 4 -4.14 69.03 -57.17
C LEU A 4 -3.25 67.75 -56.99
N ILE A 5 -1.95 67.87 -57.29
CA ILE A 5 -0.97 66.76 -57.14
C ILE A 5 -0.68 66.52 -55.66
N PHE A 6 -0.64 67.56 -54.81
CA PHE A 6 -0.45 67.38 -53.33
C PHE A 6 -1.62 66.74 -52.61
N ALA A 7 -2.85 66.96 -53.06
CA ALA A 7 -4.02 66.35 -52.48
C ALA A 7 -4.13 64.81 -52.74
N SER A 8 -3.64 64.38 -53.96
CA SER A 8 -3.62 62.96 -54.32
C SER A 8 -2.54 62.16 -53.57
N LEU A 9 -1.44 62.79 -53.18
CA LEU A 9 -0.33 62.14 -52.49
C LEU A 9 -0.67 61.91 -51.00
N CYS A 10 -1.51 62.76 -50.35
CA CYS A 10 -1.97 62.57 -48.97
C CYS A 10 -3.03 61.48 -48.84
N LEU A 11 -3.85 61.22 -49.89
CA LEU A 11 -4.83 60.09 -49.77
C LEU A 11 -4.17 58.72 -49.88
N ALA A 12 -3.04 58.59 -50.61
CA ALA A 12 -2.30 57.32 -50.72
C ALA A 12 -1.61 56.89 -49.35
N ALA A 13 -1.26 57.86 -48.51
CA ALA A 13 -0.61 57.60 -47.21
C ALA A 13 -1.59 57.07 -46.13
N LEU A 14 -2.90 57.26 -46.26
CA LEU A 14 -3.90 56.81 -45.29
C LEU A 14 -4.31 55.37 -45.53
N VAL A 15 -4.15 54.80 -46.71
CA VAL A 15 -4.52 53.39 -46.98
C VAL A 15 -3.43 52.40 -46.49
N GLY A 16 -2.16 52.88 -46.43
CA GLY A 16 -1.04 52.06 -45.98
C GLY A 16 -1.03 51.72 -44.48
N CYS A 17 -1.74 52.46 -43.62
CA CYS A 17 -1.80 52.21 -42.19
C CYS A 17 -2.88 51.19 -41.77
N GLN A 18 -3.87 50.93 -42.62
CA GLN A 18 -4.99 50.06 -42.28
C GLN A 18 -4.65 48.58 -42.46
N ASP A 19 -3.79 48.25 -43.45
CA ASP A 19 -3.32 46.86 -43.67
C ASP A 19 -2.32 46.39 -42.60
N ASN A 20 -1.56 47.29 -42.00
CA ASN A 20 -0.61 46.93 -40.94
C ASN A 20 -1.32 46.68 -39.61
N LYS A 21 -2.44 47.33 -39.33
CA LYS A 21 -3.21 47.17 -38.10
C LYS A 21 -3.91 45.81 -38.09
N SER A 22 -4.51 45.39 -39.19
CA SER A 22 -5.17 44.08 -39.32
C SER A 22 -4.19 42.92 -39.24
N LYS A 23 -2.97 43.05 -39.75
CA LYS A 23 -1.91 42.04 -39.62
C LYS A 23 -1.36 41.94 -38.19
N VAL A 24 -1.22 43.06 -37.49
CA VAL A 24 -0.78 43.09 -36.10
C VAL A 24 -1.85 42.52 -35.20
N ASP A 25 -3.15 42.82 -35.39
CA ASP A 25 -4.25 42.28 -34.63
C ASP A 25 -4.43 40.77 -34.86
N SER A 26 -4.23 40.29 -36.09
CA SER A 26 -4.28 38.87 -36.42
C SER A 26 -3.08 38.07 -35.81
N ALA A 27 -1.88 38.66 -35.83
CA ALA A 27 -0.70 38.07 -35.18
C ALA A 27 -0.86 38.00 -33.65
N ALA A 28 -1.38 39.07 -33.02
CA ALA A 28 -1.66 39.10 -31.59
C ALA A 28 -2.76 38.11 -31.20
N SER A 29 -3.78 37.88 -32.04
CA SER A 29 -4.80 36.87 -31.82
C SER A 29 -4.20 35.46 -31.89
N ALA A 30 -3.39 35.17 -32.91
CA ALA A 30 -2.73 33.88 -33.06
C ALA A 30 -1.76 33.57 -31.91
N GLU A 31 -1.05 34.59 -31.40
CA GLU A 31 -0.19 34.45 -30.23
C GLU A 31 -1.00 34.16 -28.94
N ARG A 32 -2.13 34.86 -28.74
CA ARG A 32 -3.04 34.56 -27.61
C ARG A 32 -3.61 33.14 -27.66
N ASP A 33 -4.03 32.69 -28.84
CA ASP A 33 -4.55 31.33 -29.02
C ASP A 33 -3.47 30.27 -28.77
N SER A 34 -2.23 30.56 -29.17
CA SER A 34 -1.08 29.70 -28.89
C SER A 34 -0.78 29.65 -27.40
N LEU A 35 -0.77 30.79 -26.69
CA LEU A 35 -0.57 30.88 -25.25
C LEU A 35 -1.67 30.19 -24.49
N ASN A 36 -2.93 30.34 -24.90
CA ASN A 36 -4.08 29.65 -24.27
C ASN A 36 -3.95 28.13 -24.39
N LYS A 37 -3.52 27.61 -25.52
CA LYS A 37 -3.24 26.17 -25.70
C LYS A 37 -2.13 25.68 -24.79
N VAL A 38 -1.07 26.45 -24.60
CA VAL A 38 0.03 26.11 -23.69
C VAL A 38 -0.44 26.12 -22.26
N ILE A 39 -1.29 27.07 -21.85
CA ILE A 39 -1.88 27.13 -20.50
C ILE A 39 -2.76 25.90 -20.29
N GLU A 40 -3.67 25.58 -21.19
CA GLU A 40 -4.55 24.42 -21.10
C GLU A 40 -3.76 23.10 -20.99
N GLN A 41 -2.69 22.98 -21.81
CA GLN A 41 -1.82 21.81 -21.72
C GLN A 41 -1.15 21.70 -20.35
N LYS A 42 -0.65 22.80 -19.81
CA LYS A 42 -0.01 22.81 -18.47
C LYS A 42 -0.98 22.54 -17.34
N ASP A 43 -2.20 23.05 -17.43
CA ASP A 43 -3.25 22.77 -16.45
C ASP A 43 -3.60 21.28 -16.46
N ASN A 44 -3.68 20.66 -17.62
CA ASN A 44 -3.90 19.21 -17.75
C ASN A 44 -2.73 18.41 -17.17
N GLU A 45 -1.47 18.78 -17.47
CA GLU A 45 -0.28 18.14 -16.88
C GLU A 45 -0.29 18.21 -15.33
N ILE A 46 -0.62 19.37 -14.77
CA ILE A 46 -0.72 19.58 -13.32
C ILE A 46 -1.83 18.72 -12.73
N ASN A 47 -3.00 18.68 -13.36
CA ASN A 47 -4.13 17.88 -12.89
C ASN A 47 -3.79 16.38 -12.89
N ASP A 48 -3.12 15.87 -13.91
CA ASP A 48 -2.68 14.47 -13.99
C ASP A 48 -1.65 14.13 -12.91
N ILE A 49 -0.72 15.03 -12.63
CA ILE A 49 0.27 14.92 -11.55
C ILE A 49 -0.45 14.88 -10.20
N MET A 50 -1.39 15.78 -9.96
CA MET A 50 -2.16 15.84 -8.70
C MET A 50 -3.05 14.61 -8.51
N ALA A 51 -3.67 14.12 -9.56
CA ALA A 51 -4.47 12.89 -9.50
C ALA A 51 -3.60 11.68 -9.12
N THR A 52 -2.42 11.56 -9.72
CA THR A 52 -1.47 10.48 -9.39
C THR A 52 -0.97 10.60 -7.95
N PHE A 53 -0.69 11.82 -7.48
CA PHE A 53 -0.30 12.09 -6.10
C PHE A 53 -1.39 11.66 -5.09
N ASN A 54 -2.63 12.05 -5.33
CA ASN A 54 -3.76 11.68 -4.47
C ASN A 54 -3.98 10.15 -4.40
N GLN A 55 -3.74 9.43 -5.51
CA GLN A 55 -3.80 7.97 -5.52
C GLN A 55 -2.72 7.34 -4.62
N ILE A 56 -1.51 7.90 -4.61
CA ILE A 56 -0.43 7.43 -3.73
C ILE A 56 -0.77 7.68 -2.26
N GLU A 57 -1.28 8.87 -1.92
CA GLU A 57 -1.69 9.19 -0.55
C GLU A 57 -2.82 8.28 -0.05
N GLU A 58 -3.83 7.99 -0.88
CA GLU A 58 -4.89 7.06 -0.53
C GLU A 58 -4.33 5.64 -0.31
N GLY A 59 -3.42 5.16 -1.19
CA GLY A 59 -2.76 3.87 -0.99
C GLY A 59 -1.95 3.80 0.32
N LEU A 60 -1.23 4.86 0.70
CA LEU A 60 -0.53 4.91 1.99
C LEU A 60 -1.49 4.87 3.18
N LYS A 61 -2.64 5.52 3.08
CA LYS A 61 -3.71 5.48 4.08
C LYS A 61 -4.32 4.08 4.20
N GLU A 62 -4.58 3.42 3.08
CA GLU A 62 -5.07 2.04 3.05
C GLU A 62 -4.09 1.06 3.68
N ILE A 63 -2.77 1.23 3.45
CA ILE A 63 -1.70 0.46 4.11
C ILE A 63 -1.79 0.64 5.62
N SER A 64 -1.86 1.88 6.11
CA SER A 64 -1.96 2.17 7.55
C SER A 64 -3.22 1.58 8.19
N GLN A 65 -4.35 1.56 7.49
CA GLN A 65 -5.58 0.92 7.95
C GLN A 65 -5.44 -0.61 8.01
N ALA A 66 -4.78 -1.22 7.03
CA ALA A 66 -4.52 -2.66 7.01
C ALA A 66 -3.56 -3.08 8.13
N GLU A 67 -2.53 -2.28 8.44
CA GLU A 67 -1.65 -2.44 9.60
C GLU A 67 -2.45 -2.40 10.92
N GLY A 68 -3.39 -1.47 11.05
CA GLY A 68 -4.31 -1.40 12.18
C GLY A 68 -5.17 -2.67 12.32
N ARG A 69 -5.69 -3.20 11.22
CA ARG A 69 -6.45 -4.47 11.21
C ARG A 69 -5.59 -5.66 11.62
N ILE A 70 -4.31 -5.72 11.21
CA ILE A 70 -3.37 -6.74 11.65
C ILE A 70 -3.13 -6.63 13.16
N SER A 71 -2.93 -5.42 13.68
CA SER A 71 -2.73 -5.18 15.11
C SER A 71 -3.92 -5.68 15.94
N VAL A 72 -5.15 -5.38 15.51
CA VAL A 72 -6.38 -5.87 16.16
C VAL A 72 -6.50 -7.39 16.04
N ALA A 73 -6.21 -7.97 14.87
CA ALA A 73 -6.24 -9.42 14.69
C ALA A 73 -5.22 -10.13 15.58
N ARG A 74 -4.03 -9.55 15.83
CA ARG A 74 -3.01 -10.10 16.73
C ARG A 74 -3.47 -10.16 18.20
N ALA A 75 -4.28 -9.21 18.63
CA ALA A 75 -4.84 -9.17 19.98
C ALA A 75 -6.04 -10.11 20.17
N GLY A 76 -6.68 -10.55 19.08
CA GLY A 76 -7.84 -11.45 19.12
C GLY A 76 -7.45 -12.91 19.31
N GLU A 77 -8.43 -13.72 19.71
CA GLU A 77 -8.34 -15.18 19.82
C GLU A 77 -9.17 -15.84 18.70
N GLY A 78 -8.76 -17.03 18.25
CA GLY A 78 -9.52 -17.85 17.30
C GLY A 78 -8.75 -18.28 16.04
N SER A 79 -9.23 -19.35 15.41
CA SER A 79 -8.58 -20.01 14.25
C SER A 79 -8.53 -19.16 12.99
N SER A 80 -9.38 -18.14 12.82
CA SER A 80 -9.38 -17.24 11.67
C SER A 80 -8.36 -16.10 11.75
N LYS A 81 -7.64 -15.97 12.86
CA LYS A 81 -6.66 -14.92 13.13
C LYS A 81 -5.54 -14.89 12.09
N ASN A 82 -4.89 -16.02 11.87
CA ASN A 82 -3.75 -16.13 10.96
C ASN A 82 -4.17 -15.85 9.51
N GLN A 83 -5.35 -16.32 9.11
CA GLN A 83 -5.90 -16.03 7.79
C GLN A 83 -6.13 -14.52 7.59
N ARG A 84 -6.77 -13.84 8.55
CA ARG A 84 -7.01 -12.38 8.49
C ARG A 84 -5.73 -11.57 8.46
N ILE A 85 -4.70 -12.01 9.19
CA ILE A 85 -3.37 -11.39 9.15
C ILE A 85 -2.75 -11.58 7.76
N ALA A 86 -2.77 -12.79 7.21
CA ALA A 86 -2.22 -13.11 5.89
C ALA A 86 -2.91 -12.30 4.78
N GLU A 87 -4.24 -12.23 4.80
CA GLU A 87 -5.02 -11.44 3.84
C GLU A 87 -4.66 -9.94 3.89
N ASN A 88 -4.56 -9.36 5.09
CA ASN A 88 -4.16 -7.95 5.22
C ASN A 88 -2.70 -7.71 4.82
N MET A 89 -1.79 -8.65 5.10
CA MET A 89 -0.39 -8.55 4.63
C MET A 89 -0.29 -8.60 3.11
N GLN A 90 -1.05 -9.50 2.47
CA GLN A 90 -1.10 -9.57 1.01
C GLN A 90 -1.67 -8.28 0.41
N PHE A 91 -2.74 -7.74 0.99
CA PHE A 91 -3.30 -6.45 0.59
C PHE A 91 -2.26 -5.32 0.70
N ILE A 92 -1.54 -5.22 1.82
CA ILE A 92 -0.46 -4.23 1.98
C ILE A 92 0.60 -4.38 0.89
N GLN A 93 1.08 -5.60 0.62
CA GLN A 93 2.09 -5.85 -0.43
C GLN A 93 1.61 -5.39 -1.81
N GLN A 94 0.37 -5.68 -2.17
CA GLN A 94 -0.22 -5.27 -3.45
C GLN A 94 -0.33 -3.74 -3.54
N THR A 95 -0.84 -3.08 -2.50
CA THR A 95 -0.99 -1.62 -2.46
C THR A 95 0.38 -0.92 -2.49
N MET A 96 1.38 -1.47 -1.80
CA MET A 96 2.76 -0.96 -1.87
C MET A 96 3.35 -1.06 -3.27
N GLN A 97 3.11 -2.17 -3.97
CA GLN A 97 3.56 -2.34 -5.35
C GLN A 97 2.90 -1.32 -6.28
N GLN A 98 1.59 -1.13 -6.16
CA GLN A 98 0.86 -0.10 -6.92
C GLN A 98 1.40 1.31 -6.63
N ASN A 99 1.67 1.64 -5.37
CA ASN A 99 2.24 2.93 -5.01
C ASN A 99 3.65 3.14 -5.58
N ARG A 100 4.48 2.09 -5.65
CA ARG A 100 5.79 2.18 -6.34
C ARG A 100 5.65 2.50 -7.82
N GLU A 101 4.70 1.88 -8.48
CA GLU A 101 4.41 2.13 -9.91
C GLU A 101 3.91 3.56 -10.12
N LEU A 102 3.01 4.05 -9.26
CA LEU A 102 2.52 5.43 -9.28
C LEU A 102 3.63 6.45 -9.01
N ILE A 103 4.53 6.20 -8.06
CA ILE A 103 5.71 7.04 -7.80
C ILE A 103 6.63 7.10 -9.02
N ASN A 104 6.86 5.97 -9.70
CA ASN A 104 7.67 5.94 -10.92
C ASN A 104 6.98 6.68 -12.07
N LYS A 105 5.65 6.53 -12.22
CA LYS A 105 4.86 7.32 -13.16
C LYS A 105 5.00 8.82 -12.87
N LEU A 106 4.88 9.21 -11.61
CA LEU A 106 4.97 10.60 -11.18
C LEU A 106 6.35 11.20 -11.46
N LYS A 107 7.43 10.43 -11.24
CA LYS A 107 8.81 10.83 -11.59
C LYS A 107 8.96 11.05 -13.11
N THR A 108 8.33 10.21 -13.90
CA THR A 108 8.34 10.34 -15.38
C THR A 108 7.54 11.56 -15.82
N GLN A 109 6.32 11.73 -15.33
CA GLN A 109 5.50 12.90 -15.61
C GLN A 109 6.21 14.21 -15.26
N LEU A 110 6.86 14.26 -14.09
CA LEU A 110 7.62 15.45 -13.69
C LEU A 110 8.82 15.73 -14.59
N ARG A 111 9.53 14.70 -15.04
CA ARG A 111 10.68 14.84 -15.96
C ARG A 111 10.26 15.33 -17.34
N GLU A 112 9.10 14.91 -17.81
CA GLU A 112 8.55 15.27 -19.13
C GLU A 112 7.79 16.59 -19.07
N SER A 113 7.34 17.01 -17.90
CA SER A 113 6.66 18.28 -17.70
C SER A 113 7.62 19.45 -17.84
N THR A 114 7.11 20.52 -18.44
CA THR A 114 7.80 21.81 -18.51
C THR A 114 7.57 22.69 -17.27
N VAL A 115 6.88 22.16 -16.26
CA VAL A 115 6.65 22.83 -14.98
C VAL A 115 7.92 22.76 -14.15
N ASN A 116 8.39 23.90 -13.63
CA ASN A 116 9.51 23.93 -12.68
C ASN A 116 9.06 23.38 -11.33
N GLY A 117 9.22 22.08 -11.16
CA GLY A 117 8.61 21.31 -10.07
C GLY A 117 9.58 20.95 -8.93
N GLU A 118 10.53 21.81 -8.53
CA GLU A 118 11.45 21.53 -7.42
C GLU A 118 10.73 21.13 -6.12
N GLN A 119 9.63 21.80 -5.79
CA GLN A 119 8.81 21.43 -4.64
C GLN A 119 8.15 20.06 -4.82
N LEU A 120 7.63 19.81 -6.01
CA LEU A 120 6.99 18.55 -6.37
C LEU A 120 8.00 17.38 -6.36
N LYS A 121 9.22 17.59 -6.82
CA LYS A 121 10.31 16.62 -6.75
C LYS A 121 10.61 16.22 -5.30
N LYS A 122 10.74 17.18 -4.39
CA LYS A 122 10.91 16.90 -2.95
C LYS A 122 9.75 16.11 -2.36
N THR A 123 8.53 16.42 -2.76
CA THR A 123 7.34 15.67 -2.30
C THR A 123 7.38 14.23 -2.79
N ILE A 124 7.73 13.99 -4.06
CA ILE A 124 7.89 12.64 -4.63
C ILE A 124 9.00 11.86 -3.90
N GLU A 125 10.12 12.50 -3.60
CA GLU A 125 11.20 11.90 -2.83
C GLU A 125 10.74 11.50 -1.42
N ASN A 126 9.97 12.36 -0.74
CA ASN A 126 9.39 12.07 0.56
C ASN A 126 8.40 10.88 0.51
N LEU A 127 7.54 10.81 -0.50
CA LEU A 127 6.62 9.68 -0.69
C LEU A 127 7.39 8.37 -0.91
N ALA A 128 8.47 8.40 -1.69
CA ALA A 128 9.31 7.24 -1.90
C ALA A 128 9.98 6.75 -0.60
N LEU A 129 10.46 7.68 0.24
CA LEU A 129 11.02 7.36 1.56
C LEU A 129 9.97 6.77 2.50
N GLN A 130 8.78 7.35 2.57
CA GLN A 130 7.68 6.81 3.37
C GLN A 130 7.32 5.38 2.96
N LEU A 131 7.28 5.11 1.65
CA LEU A 131 7.00 3.76 1.15
C LEU A 131 8.13 2.77 1.50
N GLU A 132 9.39 3.21 1.49
CA GLU A 132 10.53 2.39 1.92
C GLU A 132 10.47 2.08 3.43
N GLU A 133 10.08 3.05 4.25
CA GLU A 133 9.87 2.82 5.68
C GLU A 133 8.75 1.81 5.94
N LYS A 134 7.64 1.92 5.21
CA LYS A 134 6.54 0.95 5.28
C LYS A 134 6.96 -0.46 4.86
N ASP A 135 7.83 -0.58 3.88
CA ASP A 135 8.40 -1.87 3.46
C ASP A 135 9.22 -2.52 4.59
N LYS A 136 10.05 -1.74 5.27
CA LYS A 136 10.83 -2.21 6.42
C LYS A 136 9.93 -2.63 7.59
N GLU A 137 8.88 -1.86 7.88
CA GLU A 137 7.89 -2.21 8.90
C GLU A 137 7.16 -3.51 8.57
N LEU A 138 6.76 -3.70 7.31
CA LEU A 138 6.11 -4.93 6.84
C LEU A 138 7.04 -6.15 6.95
N MET A 139 8.31 -6.01 6.57
CA MET A 139 9.31 -7.07 6.72
C MET A 139 9.50 -7.47 8.18
N LYS A 140 9.58 -6.48 9.09
CA LYS A 140 9.67 -6.72 10.52
C LYS A 140 8.43 -7.42 11.06
N LEU A 141 7.25 -6.96 10.68
CA LEU A 141 5.98 -7.56 11.07
C LEU A 141 5.88 -9.01 10.62
N ARG A 142 6.30 -9.31 9.38
CA ARG A 142 6.35 -10.67 8.84
C ARG A 142 7.27 -11.56 9.66
N ALA A 143 8.49 -11.11 9.95
CA ALA A 143 9.45 -11.86 10.77
C ALA A 143 8.91 -12.11 12.19
N GLU A 144 8.21 -11.15 12.79
CA GLU A 144 7.57 -11.33 14.10
C GLU A 144 6.42 -12.36 14.06
N LEU A 145 5.66 -12.42 12.97
CA LEU A 145 4.58 -13.39 12.79
C LEU A 145 5.14 -14.79 12.56
N ASP A 146 6.14 -14.92 11.70
CA ASP A 146 6.82 -16.19 11.43
C ASP A 146 7.44 -16.76 12.72
N ALA A 147 8.07 -15.92 13.54
CA ALA A 147 8.63 -16.33 14.82
C ALA A 147 7.56 -16.79 15.82
N LYS A 148 6.36 -16.19 15.81
CA LYS A 148 5.24 -16.58 16.66
C LYS A 148 4.58 -17.88 16.22
N ASP A 149 4.44 -18.08 14.91
CA ASP A 149 3.89 -19.32 14.34
C ASP A 149 4.80 -20.52 14.63
N ILE A 150 6.12 -20.37 14.55
CA ILE A 150 7.09 -21.38 14.97
C ILE A 150 6.93 -21.70 16.45
N HIS A 151 6.77 -20.70 17.32
CA HIS A 151 6.56 -20.90 18.74
C HIS A 151 5.22 -21.60 19.07
N ILE A 152 4.15 -21.27 18.34
CA ILE A 152 2.84 -21.92 18.47
C ILE A 152 2.93 -23.40 18.06
N MET A 153 3.61 -23.73 16.97
CA MET A 153 3.83 -25.10 16.53
C MET A 153 4.62 -25.93 17.59
N ASP A 154 5.64 -25.36 18.19
CA ASP A 154 6.43 -26.01 19.24
C ASP A 154 5.58 -26.28 20.50
N LEU A 155 4.68 -25.36 20.87
CA LEU A 155 3.72 -25.56 21.97
C LEU A 155 2.67 -26.62 21.65
N ASP A 156 2.14 -26.67 20.45
CA ASP A 156 1.18 -27.68 20.00
C ASP A 156 1.80 -29.07 20.01
N GLU A 157 3.05 -29.23 19.59
CA GLU A 157 3.80 -30.49 19.68
C GLU A 157 3.99 -30.93 21.14
N LYS A 158 4.35 -30.02 22.02
CA LYS A 158 4.49 -30.31 23.46
C LYS A 158 3.19 -30.74 24.09
N ILE A 159 2.06 -30.10 23.75
CA ILE A 159 0.73 -30.48 24.23
C ILE A 159 0.34 -31.87 23.73
N ALA A 160 0.60 -32.19 22.46
CA ALA A 160 0.33 -33.53 21.92
C ALA A 160 1.14 -34.63 22.64
N ASN A 161 2.42 -34.37 22.90
CA ASN A 161 3.31 -35.28 23.64
C ASN A 161 2.85 -35.47 25.09
N LEU A 162 2.44 -34.41 25.80
CA LEU A 162 1.90 -34.48 27.16
C LEU A 162 0.61 -35.29 27.21
N ASN A 163 -0.31 -35.08 26.28
CA ASN A 163 -1.56 -35.84 26.22
C ASN A 163 -1.32 -37.34 26.00
N THR A 164 -0.36 -37.70 25.15
CA THR A 164 0.04 -39.09 24.93
C THR A 164 0.60 -39.71 26.21
N ASN A 165 1.45 -39.00 26.97
CA ASN A 165 2.02 -39.45 28.23
C ASN A 165 0.94 -39.63 29.29
N VAL A 166 -0.01 -38.69 29.39
CA VAL A 166 -1.16 -38.82 30.35
C VAL A 166 -2.02 -40.04 30.00
N SER A 167 -2.29 -40.30 28.73
CA SER A 167 -3.06 -41.50 28.32
C SER A 167 -2.34 -42.79 28.69
N ASN A 168 -1.03 -42.88 28.42
CA ASN A 168 -0.20 -44.06 28.76
C ASN A 168 -0.13 -44.29 30.27
N LEU A 169 0.02 -43.25 31.08
CA LEU A 169 0.03 -43.32 32.53
C LEU A 169 -1.33 -43.76 33.08
N SER A 170 -2.42 -43.28 32.51
CA SER A 170 -3.77 -43.67 32.86
C SER A 170 -4.01 -45.15 32.62
N GLU A 171 -3.61 -45.68 31.48
CA GLU A 171 -3.69 -47.10 31.14
C GLU A 171 -2.84 -47.97 32.08
N GLN A 172 -1.58 -47.58 32.34
CA GLN A 172 -0.72 -48.27 33.30
C GLN A 172 -1.32 -48.31 34.70
N ASN A 173 -1.95 -47.21 35.15
CA ASN A 173 -2.62 -47.17 36.46
C ASN A 173 -3.84 -48.09 36.50
N ALA A 174 -4.63 -48.16 35.42
CA ALA A 174 -5.76 -49.09 35.34
C ALA A 174 -5.29 -50.56 35.40
N GLN A 175 -4.21 -50.89 34.69
CA GLN A 175 -3.61 -52.24 34.72
C GLN A 175 -3.09 -52.61 36.13
N LYS A 176 -2.36 -51.68 36.78
CA LYS A 176 -1.88 -51.89 38.16
C LYS A 176 -3.01 -52.08 39.13
N THR A 177 -4.07 -51.30 39.01
CA THR A 177 -5.27 -51.43 39.87
C THR A 177 -5.97 -52.77 39.67
N ALA A 178 -6.08 -53.25 38.43
CA ALA A 178 -6.62 -54.59 38.14
C ALA A 178 -5.76 -55.70 38.75
N THR A 179 -4.42 -55.57 38.65
CA THR A 179 -3.48 -56.55 39.26
C THR A 179 -3.58 -56.58 40.75
N ILE A 180 -3.61 -55.42 41.42
CA ILE A 180 -3.79 -55.32 42.89
C ILE A 180 -5.11 -55.98 43.33
N ASN A 181 -6.21 -55.68 42.65
CA ASN A 181 -7.52 -56.27 42.94
C ASN A 181 -7.53 -57.80 42.76
N ALA A 182 -6.80 -58.34 41.79
CA ALA A 182 -6.65 -59.81 41.59
C ALA A 182 -5.82 -60.41 42.68
N GLN A 183 -4.72 -59.81 43.12
CA GLN A 183 -3.88 -60.25 44.22
C GLN A 183 -4.62 -60.23 45.55
N ASP A 184 -5.39 -59.18 45.82
CA ASP A 184 -6.23 -59.11 47.08
C ASP A 184 -7.29 -60.23 47.11
N LYS A 185 -7.92 -60.56 46.00
CA LYS A 185 -8.84 -61.69 45.93
C LYS A 185 -8.15 -63.02 46.22
N GLN A 186 -6.94 -63.25 45.69
CA GLN A 186 -6.15 -64.45 45.96
C GLN A 186 -5.74 -64.54 47.41
N LEU A 187 -5.25 -63.46 48.00
CA LEU A 187 -4.91 -63.42 49.43
C LEU A 187 -6.13 -63.71 50.34
N LYS A 188 -7.29 -63.20 49.99
CA LYS A 188 -8.52 -63.44 50.69
C LYS A 188 -8.96 -64.95 50.65
N ILE A 189 -8.82 -65.56 49.50
CA ILE A 189 -9.09 -67.01 49.31
C ILE A 189 -8.12 -67.84 50.15
N LEU A 190 -6.82 -67.56 50.11
CA LEU A 190 -5.78 -68.22 50.85
C LEU A 190 -5.98 -68.06 52.39
N SER A 191 -6.42 -66.91 52.84
CA SER A 191 -6.71 -66.64 54.25
C SER A 191 -7.90 -67.41 54.73
N LEU A 192 -8.90 -67.71 53.91
CA LEU A 192 -10.09 -68.51 54.22
C LEU A 192 -9.80 -70.00 54.20
N SER A 193 -8.89 -70.50 53.40
CA SER A 193 -8.50 -71.92 53.32
C SER A 193 -7.58 -72.38 54.45
N ARG A 194 -7.07 -71.46 55.24
CA ARG A 194 -6.19 -71.73 56.38
C ARG A 194 -6.95 -71.84 57.72
N LYS A 195 -8.25 -71.63 57.75
CA LYS A 195 -9.13 -71.84 58.90
C LYS A 195 -9.82 -73.20 58.77
#